data_2c536e3c1ce1b159b87df6149cbf290f
#
_entry.id   2c536e3c1ce1b159b87df6149cbf290f
#
_cell.length_a   1.000
_cell.length_b   1.000
_cell.length_c   1.000
_cell.angle_alpha   90.00
_cell.angle_beta   90.00
_cell.angle_gamma   90.00
#
_symmetry.space_group_name_H-M   'P 1'
#
loop_
_entity.id
_entity.type
_entity.pdbx_description
1 polymer ?
#
loop_
_entity_poly.entity_id
_entity_poly.type
_entity_poly.pdbx_seq_one_letter_code
_entity_poly.pdbx_strand_id
1 'polypeptide(L)'
;MKIINYFVLTERYLSIWNLAKILTLLAGLLFFASSCISLGKDFPVSHVPAIKIGQTTKSEVRKLFGSPWLSGNQDGELAWTYGNYDYSVFGERKAKDLVVQFDDNGVVTTYTFSTTEHKE
;
A
#
# COMPACT_ATOMS: atom_id res chain seq x y z
N MET A 1 -16.82 62.62 0.08
CA MET A 1 -15.64 62.07 0.79
C MET A 1 -15.91 60.83 1.63
N LYS A 2 -17.03 60.68 2.29
CA LYS A 2 -17.35 59.47 3.06
C LYS A 2 -17.60 58.22 2.20
N ILE A 3 -18.10 58.34 0.98
CA ILE A 3 -18.42 57.26 0.06
C ILE A 3 -17.15 56.56 -0.45
N ILE A 4 -16.07 57.29 -0.67
CA ILE A 4 -14.77 56.74 -1.13
C ILE A 4 -14.13 55.86 -0.06
N ASN A 5 -14.25 56.20 1.23
CA ASN A 5 -13.76 55.38 2.33
C ASN A 5 -14.51 54.04 2.47
N TYR A 6 -15.82 54.00 2.22
CA TYR A 6 -16.59 52.74 2.22
C TYR A 6 -16.17 51.88 1.03
N PHE A 7 -15.95 52.43 -0.14
CA PHE A 7 -15.56 51.70 -1.33
C PHE A 7 -14.16 51.07 -1.17
N VAL A 8 -13.21 51.78 -0.63
CA VAL A 8 -11.87 51.29 -0.35
C VAL A 8 -11.86 50.19 0.72
N LEU A 9 -12.73 50.29 1.73
CA LEU A 9 -12.88 49.30 2.78
C LEU A 9 -13.52 48.00 2.22
N THR A 10 -14.49 48.07 1.34
CA THR A 10 -15.12 46.91 0.72
C THR A 10 -14.14 46.14 -0.19
N GLU A 11 -13.31 46.81 -0.92
CA GLU A 11 -12.25 46.21 -1.73
C GLU A 11 -11.24 45.47 -0.86
N ARG A 12 -10.88 46.03 0.28
CA ARG A 12 -9.93 45.39 1.23
C ARG A 12 -10.55 44.17 1.89
N TYR A 13 -11.81 44.19 2.25
CA TYR A 13 -12.50 43.02 2.81
C TYR A 13 -12.64 41.88 1.80
N LEU A 14 -12.95 42.17 0.54
CA LEU A 14 -12.99 41.21 -0.55
C LEU A 14 -11.62 40.57 -0.81
N SER A 15 -10.54 41.36 -0.74
CA SER A 15 -9.16 40.86 -0.91
C SER A 15 -8.75 39.93 0.24
N ILE A 16 -9.04 40.30 1.49
CA ILE A 16 -8.76 39.47 2.68
C ILE A 16 -9.57 38.18 2.64
N TRP A 17 -10.82 38.22 2.22
CA TRP A 17 -11.69 37.06 2.08
C TRP A 17 -11.16 36.07 1.02
N ASN A 18 -10.68 36.58 -0.09
CA ASN A 18 -10.04 35.77 -1.14
C ASN A 18 -8.70 35.18 -0.69
N LEU A 19 -7.89 35.93 0.04
CA LEU A 19 -6.66 35.42 0.66
C LEU A 19 -6.94 34.32 1.67
N ALA A 20 -7.97 34.46 2.51
CA ALA A 20 -8.36 33.42 3.45
C ALA A 20 -8.79 32.12 2.74
N LYS A 21 -9.55 32.22 1.64
CA LYS A 21 -9.91 31.07 0.81
C LYS A 21 -8.72 30.38 0.17
N ILE A 22 -7.77 31.15 -0.35
CA ILE A 22 -6.54 30.62 -0.96
C ILE A 22 -5.68 29.92 0.09
N LEU A 23 -5.53 30.50 1.28
CA LEU A 23 -4.80 29.90 2.40
C LEU A 23 -5.46 28.60 2.87
N THR A 24 -6.79 28.55 2.95
CA THR A 24 -7.54 27.34 3.34
C THR A 24 -7.38 26.24 2.29
N LEU A 25 -7.43 26.59 1.00
CA LEU A 25 -7.21 25.65 -0.10
C LEU A 25 -5.78 25.11 -0.12
N LEU A 26 -4.77 25.96 0.09
CA LEU A 26 -3.37 25.55 0.20
C LEU A 26 -3.11 24.66 1.40
N ALA A 27 -3.68 24.98 2.56
CA ALA A 27 -3.59 24.14 3.77
C ALA A 27 -4.23 22.78 3.55
N GLY A 28 -5.41 22.73 2.91
CA GLY A 28 -6.08 21.48 2.52
C GLY A 28 -5.24 20.64 1.57
N LEU A 29 -4.60 21.26 0.58
CA LEU A 29 -3.74 20.56 -0.40
C LEU A 29 -2.49 19.97 0.26
N LEU A 30 -1.92 20.66 1.26
CA LEU A 30 -0.77 20.17 2.03
C LEU A 30 -1.12 18.97 2.92
N PHE A 31 -2.36 18.89 3.42
CA PHE A 31 -2.85 17.75 4.20
C PHE A 31 -2.98 16.47 3.35
N PHE A 32 -3.29 16.58 2.05
CA PHE A 32 -3.37 15.44 1.14
C PHE A 32 -2.01 14.92 0.65
N ALA A 33 -0.95 15.70 0.81
CA ALA A 33 0.39 15.35 0.33
C ALA A 33 1.14 14.33 1.21
N SER A 34 0.61 13.95 2.38
CA SER A 34 1.29 13.09 3.35
C SER A 34 0.77 11.65 3.34
N SER A 35 0.11 11.18 2.29
CA SER A 35 -0.43 9.82 2.27
C SER A 35 0.66 8.79 1.92
N CYS A 36 1.11 8.05 2.93
CA CYS A 36 1.73 6.74 2.71
C CYS A 36 0.61 5.75 2.37
N ILE A 37 0.72 5.04 1.26
CA ILE A 37 -0.22 4.00 0.86
C ILE A 37 0.46 2.65 1.08
N SER A 38 -0.09 1.84 1.99
CA SER A 38 0.28 0.43 2.16
C SER A 38 -0.79 -0.45 1.52
N LEU A 39 -0.39 -1.35 0.65
CA LEU A 39 -1.26 -2.30 -0.04
C LEU A 39 -0.84 -3.72 0.32
N GLY A 40 -1.85 -4.59 0.51
CA GLY A 40 -1.63 -5.99 0.81
C GLY A 40 -1.64 -6.29 2.30
N LYS A 41 -1.03 -7.40 2.68
CA LYS A 41 -0.96 -7.89 4.04
C LYS A 41 0.46 -8.34 4.36
N ASP A 42 0.98 -7.89 5.47
CA ASP A 42 2.31 -8.31 5.95
C ASP A 42 2.35 -9.80 6.28
N PHE A 43 3.49 -10.41 6.02
CA PHE A 43 3.73 -11.82 6.30
C PHE A 43 5.17 -12.07 6.77
N PRO A 44 5.42 -13.11 7.59
CA PRO A 44 6.74 -13.39 8.13
C PRO A 44 7.68 -13.97 7.07
N VAL A 45 8.55 -13.16 6.51
CA VAL A 45 9.57 -13.56 5.50
C VAL A 45 10.50 -14.66 6.03
N SER A 46 10.76 -14.68 7.33
CA SER A 46 11.60 -15.68 7.98
C SER A 46 11.09 -17.13 7.82
N HIS A 47 9.80 -17.30 7.52
CA HIS A 47 9.19 -18.62 7.29
C HIS A 47 9.28 -19.10 5.84
N VAL A 48 9.70 -18.26 4.89
CA VAL A 48 9.81 -18.66 3.48
C VAL A 48 10.71 -19.89 3.28
N PRO A 49 11.89 -19.98 3.93
CA PRO A 49 12.75 -21.16 3.79
C PRO A 49 12.14 -22.47 4.33
N ALA A 50 11.07 -22.38 5.13
CA ALA A 50 10.38 -23.57 5.65
C ALA A 50 9.46 -24.24 4.60
N ILE A 51 9.18 -23.58 3.48
CA ILE A 51 8.40 -24.16 2.38
C ILE A 51 9.23 -25.22 1.66
N LYS A 52 8.71 -26.45 1.63
CA LYS A 52 9.32 -27.58 0.91
C LYS A 52 8.43 -27.99 -0.24
N ILE A 53 8.90 -27.84 -1.47
CA ILE A 53 8.18 -28.26 -2.68
C ILE A 53 7.94 -29.77 -2.62
N GLY A 54 6.73 -30.19 -2.95
CA GLY A 54 6.30 -31.58 -2.93
C GLY A 54 5.99 -32.15 -1.54
N GLN A 55 6.14 -31.36 -0.47
CA GLN A 55 5.90 -31.79 0.91
C GLN A 55 4.98 -30.87 1.69
N THR A 56 5.25 -29.55 1.66
CA THR A 56 4.45 -28.58 2.42
C THR A 56 3.02 -28.52 1.88
N THR A 57 2.06 -28.63 2.78
CA THR A 57 0.64 -28.61 2.44
C THR A 57 0.08 -27.19 2.52
N LYS A 58 -1.07 -26.99 1.87
CA LYS A 58 -1.85 -25.74 1.93
C LYS A 58 -2.19 -25.34 3.37
N SER A 59 -2.51 -26.32 4.22
CA SER A 59 -2.77 -26.10 5.65
C SER A 59 -1.54 -25.59 6.40
N GLU A 60 -0.35 -26.12 6.10
CA GLU A 60 0.91 -25.68 6.71
C GLU A 60 1.30 -24.27 6.22
N VAL A 61 1.12 -23.99 4.94
CA VAL A 61 1.34 -22.63 4.40
C VAL A 61 0.43 -21.62 5.12
N ARG A 62 -0.83 -21.97 5.36
CA ARG A 62 -1.75 -21.10 6.11
C ARG A 62 -1.33 -20.92 7.57
N LYS A 63 -0.76 -21.93 8.22
CA LYS A 63 -0.21 -21.80 9.57
C LYS A 63 1.01 -20.90 9.62
N LEU A 64 1.88 -20.98 8.61
CA LEU A 64 3.13 -20.20 8.55
C LEU A 64 2.88 -18.72 8.20
N PHE A 65 1.99 -18.43 7.25
CA PHE A 65 1.80 -17.10 6.68
C PHE A 65 0.42 -16.48 6.94
N GLY A 66 -0.51 -17.25 7.48
CA GLY A 66 -1.90 -16.82 7.67
C GLY A 66 -2.73 -16.93 6.40
N SER A 67 -3.83 -16.19 6.33
CA SER A 67 -4.66 -16.14 5.13
C SER A 67 -3.97 -15.37 4.00
N PRO A 68 -4.00 -15.86 2.76
CA PRO A 68 -3.42 -15.13 1.64
C PRO A 68 -4.16 -13.81 1.38
N TRP A 69 -3.45 -12.86 0.81
CA TRP A 69 -4.03 -11.61 0.34
C TRP A 69 -4.88 -11.82 -0.92
N LEU A 70 -4.37 -12.60 -1.85
CA LEU A 70 -5.08 -13.02 -3.06
C LEU A 70 -5.05 -14.54 -3.21
N SER A 71 -6.13 -15.08 -3.74
CA SER A 71 -6.23 -16.48 -4.12
C SER A 71 -6.80 -16.57 -5.53
N GLY A 72 -6.17 -17.32 -6.39
CA GLY A 72 -6.57 -17.48 -7.79
C GLY A 72 -5.99 -18.75 -8.39
N ASN A 73 -6.10 -18.87 -9.70
CA ASN A 73 -5.48 -19.95 -10.48
C ASN A 73 -4.37 -19.37 -11.35
N GLN A 74 -3.26 -20.06 -11.38
CA GLN A 74 -2.13 -19.77 -12.26
C GLN A 74 -1.70 -21.08 -12.92
N ASP A 75 -1.67 -21.08 -14.26
CA ASP A 75 -1.32 -22.26 -15.06
C ASP A 75 -2.14 -23.53 -14.75
N GLY A 76 -3.40 -23.36 -14.32
CA GLY A 76 -4.32 -24.44 -13.95
C GLY A 76 -4.20 -24.89 -12.50
N GLU A 77 -3.25 -24.41 -11.72
CA GLU A 77 -3.06 -24.71 -10.31
C GLU A 77 -3.56 -23.59 -9.40
N LEU A 78 -3.99 -23.94 -8.20
CA LEU A 78 -4.35 -22.95 -7.18
C LEU A 78 -3.11 -22.16 -6.76
N ALA A 79 -3.17 -20.85 -6.84
CA ALA A 79 -2.11 -19.93 -6.41
C ALA A 79 -2.58 -19.05 -5.26
N TRP A 80 -1.79 -18.97 -4.20
CA TRP A 80 -1.95 -18.02 -3.10
C TRP A 80 -0.85 -16.97 -3.15
N THR A 81 -1.26 -15.71 -3.08
CA THR A 81 -0.34 -14.58 -3.04
C THR A 81 -0.37 -13.92 -1.68
N TYR A 82 0.79 -13.76 -1.10
CA TYR A 82 1.08 -12.97 0.08
C TYR A 82 1.91 -11.77 -0.39
N GLY A 83 1.48 -10.57 -0.10
CA GLY A 83 2.18 -9.38 -0.58
C GLY A 83 1.99 -8.21 0.35
N ASN A 84 3.05 -7.45 0.55
CA ASN A 84 3.02 -6.17 1.24
C ASN A 84 3.81 -5.15 0.44
N TYR A 85 3.17 -4.05 0.10
CA TYR A 85 3.71 -2.99 -0.74
C TYR A 85 3.51 -1.65 -0.03
N ASP A 86 4.60 -1.04 0.39
CA ASP A 86 4.60 0.27 1.02
C ASP A 86 5.12 1.31 0.04
N TYR A 87 4.26 2.27 -0.30
CA TYR A 87 4.57 3.38 -1.16
C TYR A 87 4.61 4.67 -0.34
N SER A 88 5.79 5.29 -0.27
CA SER A 88 5.98 6.63 0.29
C SER A 88 6.34 7.61 -0.81
N VAL A 89 5.74 8.80 -0.77
CA VAL A 89 6.03 9.87 -1.74
C VAL A 89 7.48 10.37 -1.62
N PHE A 90 8.04 10.35 -0.40
CA PHE A 90 9.37 10.84 -0.08
C PHE A 90 10.33 9.78 0.47
N GLY A 91 9.91 8.51 0.53
CA GLY A 91 10.68 7.41 1.10
C GLY A 91 10.98 6.31 0.10
N GLU A 92 11.70 5.29 0.57
CA GLU A 92 11.98 4.10 -0.20
C GLU A 92 10.70 3.29 -0.41
N ARG A 93 10.57 2.74 -1.60
CA ARG A 93 9.52 1.77 -1.91
C ARG A 93 9.93 0.42 -1.34
N LYS A 94 9.13 -0.09 -0.43
CA LYS A 94 9.32 -1.43 0.12
C LYS A 94 8.26 -2.34 -0.46
N ALA A 95 8.69 -3.41 -1.07
CA ALA A 95 7.80 -4.42 -1.64
C ALA A 95 8.35 -5.80 -1.28
N LYS A 96 7.47 -6.68 -0.86
CA LYS A 96 7.75 -8.10 -0.70
C LYS A 96 6.53 -8.90 -1.11
N ASP A 97 6.74 -9.93 -1.89
CA ASP A 97 5.69 -10.83 -2.31
C ASP A 97 6.15 -12.28 -2.32
N LEU A 98 5.22 -13.16 -2.00
CA LEU A 98 5.37 -14.59 -2.03
C LEU A 98 4.16 -15.17 -2.76
N VAL A 99 4.39 -15.87 -3.85
CA VAL A 99 3.37 -16.63 -4.57
C VAL A 99 3.64 -18.11 -4.36
N VAL A 100 2.62 -18.85 -3.90
CA VAL A 100 2.72 -20.29 -3.66
C VAL A 100 1.67 -20.99 -4.51
N GLN A 101 2.08 -21.95 -5.33
CA GLN A 101 1.17 -22.77 -6.13
C GLN A 101 1.02 -24.17 -5.51
N PHE A 102 -0.18 -24.71 -5.65
CA PHE A 102 -0.56 -26.00 -5.07
C PHE A 102 -1.17 -26.90 -6.15
N ASP A 103 -0.85 -28.18 -6.07
CA ASP A 103 -1.52 -29.21 -6.87
C ASP A 103 -2.95 -29.47 -6.40
N ASP A 104 -3.64 -30.39 -7.08
CA ASP A 104 -5.01 -30.79 -6.73
C ASP A 104 -5.13 -31.43 -5.34
N ASN A 105 -4.02 -31.95 -4.80
CA ASN A 105 -3.96 -32.53 -3.46
C ASN A 105 -3.66 -31.49 -2.38
N GLY A 106 -3.43 -30.23 -2.77
CA GLY A 106 -3.11 -29.12 -1.87
C GLY A 106 -1.67 -29.15 -1.37
N VAL A 107 -0.74 -29.73 -2.14
CA VAL A 107 0.68 -29.76 -1.86
C VAL A 107 1.39 -28.72 -2.72
N VAL A 108 2.39 -28.04 -2.16
CA VAL A 108 3.16 -27.00 -2.86
C VAL A 108 3.91 -27.61 -4.04
N THR A 109 3.66 -27.09 -5.24
CA THR A 109 4.35 -27.46 -6.48
C THR A 109 5.49 -26.50 -6.79
N THR A 110 5.29 -25.21 -6.53
CA THR A 110 6.30 -24.18 -6.70
C THR A 110 6.00 -22.97 -5.83
N TYR A 111 7.00 -22.14 -5.58
CA TYR A 111 6.82 -20.83 -4.99
C TYR A 111 7.86 -19.85 -5.53
N THR A 112 7.49 -18.58 -5.54
CA THR A 112 8.37 -17.47 -5.90
C THR A 112 8.33 -16.43 -4.78
N PHE A 113 9.49 -16.02 -4.30
CA PHE A 113 9.65 -14.97 -3.31
C PHE A 113 10.46 -13.82 -3.90
N SER A 114 9.96 -12.61 -3.77
CA SER A 114 10.62 -11.39 -4.22
C SER A 114 10.58 -10.34 -3.12
N THR A 115 11.65 -9.57 -2.97
CA THR A 115 11.71 -8.45 -2.02
C THR A 115 12.66 -7.37 -2.52
N THR A 116 12.28 -6.12 -2.25
CA THR A 116 13.17 -4.97 -2.45
C THR A 116 14.00 -4.65 -1.20
N GLU A 117 13.71 -5.30 -0.07
CA GLU A 117 14.50 -5.16 1.14
C GLU A 117 15.80 -5.97 0.99
N HIS A 118 16.89 -5.28 0.69
CA HIS A 118 18.22 -5.89 0.79
C HIS A 118 18.63 -5.89 2.26
N LYS A 119 18.77 -7.08 2.85
CA LYS A 119 19.56 -7.23 4.08
C LYS A 119 21.02 -7.13 3.70
N GLU A 120 21.64 -6.03 4.06
CA GLU A 120 23.09 -5.97 4.13
C GLU A 120 23.62 -6.85 5.28
#